data_cdf399b224f5b49dea499a8b5e80c75d
#
_entry.id   cdf399b224f5b49dea499a8b5e80c75d
#
_cell.length_a   1.000
_cell.length_b   1.000
_cell.length_c   1.000
_cell.angle_alpha   90.00
_cell.angle_beta   90.00
_cell.angle_gamma   90.00
#
_symmetry.space_group_name_H-M   'P 1'
#
loop_
_entity.id
_entity.type
_entity.pdbx_description
1 polymer ?
#
loop_
_entity_poly.entity_id
_entity_poly.type
_entity_poly.pdbx_seq_one_letter_code
_entity_poly.pdbx_strand_id
1 'polypeptide(L)'
;LWNDIVGGFCARDIRTGKFSDGITNASMLCFYANVGNAEQQEKMRAHCERILDKCKYGFPSWDPEHKSFDKIRYWRGPVWLVMNYMIGKGLLECGFDKLAHRIMNDTKMLVDKAGMAEYFDPIEGSPLGGQNFSWTAAIYLEMSSADVSEDTINRV
;
A
#
# COMPACT_ATOMS: atom_id res chain seq x y z
N LEU A 1 -14.60 -11.78 -4.32
CA LEU A 1 -14.28 -11.03 -3.09
C LEU A 1 -14.84 -9.60 -3.08
N TRP A 2 -15.56 -9.20 -4.13
CA TRP A 2 -16.22 -7.90 -4.18
C TRP A 2 -17.37 -7.82 -3.17
N ASN A 3 -17.36 -6.76 -2.35
CA ASN A 3 -18.41 -6.46 -1.37
C ASN A 3 -19.16 -5.18 -1.81
N ASP A 4 -20.39 -5.33 -2.24
CA ASP A 4 -21.21 -4.21 -2.75
C ASP A 4 -21.53 -3.17 -1.67
N ILE A 5 -21.61 -3.57 -0.40
CA ILE A 5 -21.91 -2.66 0.72
C ILE A 5 -20.72 -1.71 0.96
N VAL A 6 -19.50 -2.24 0.92
CA VAL A 6 -18.26 -1.47 1.09
C VAL A 6 -17.84 -0.78 -0.22
N GLY A 7 -18.26 -1.33 -1.35
CA GLY A 7 -17.81 -0.92 -2.68
C GLY A 7 -16.34 -1.24 -2.92
N GLY A 8 -15.88 -2.40 -2.45
CA GLY A 8 -14.47 -2.77 -2.53
C GLY A 8 -14.20 -4.27 -2.41
N PHE A 9 -12.97 -4.67 -2.73
CA PHE A 9 -12.51 -6.03 -2.51
C PHE A 9 -12.19 -6.23 -1.03
N CYS A 10 -12.90 -7.15 -0.38
CA CYS A 10 -12.77 -7.44 1.03
C CYS A 10 -12.47 -8.92 1.28
N ALA A 11 -11.83 -9.21 2.41
CA ALA A 11 -11.70 -10.58 2.87
C ALA A 11 -13.08 -11.20 3.11
N ARG A 12 -13.21 -12.51 2.83
CA ARG A 12 -14.46 -13.27 3.03
C ARG A 12 -14.16 -14.53 3.83
N ASP A 13 -14.87 -14.72 4.92
CA ASP A 13 -14.82 -15.98 5.67
C ASP A 13 -15.48 -17.09 4.83
N ILE A 14 -14.70 -18.08 4.43
CA ILE A 14 -15.16 -19.17 3.56
C ILE A 14 -16.19 -20.09 4.23
N ARG A 15 -16.26 -20.15 5.56
CA ARG A 15 -17.17 -21.00 6.31
C ARG A 15 -18.54 -20.35 6.46
N THR A 16 -18.55 -19.04 6.70
CA THR A 16 -19.80 -18.29 6.98
C THR A 16 -20.28 -17.49 5.77
N GLY A 17 -19.44 -17.28 4.78
CA GLY A 17 -19.71 -16.41 3.64
C GLY A 17 -19.70 -14.92 3.97
N LYS A 18 -19.41 -14.52 5.21
CA LYS A 18 -19.41 -13.13 5.64
C LYS A 18 -18.18 -12.38 5.14
N PHE A 19 -18.40 -11.17 4.66
CA PHE A 19 -17.34 -10.25 4.30
C PHE A 19 -16.82 -9.47 5.51
N SER A 20 -15.52 -9.11 5.46
CA SER A 20 -14.97 -8.02 6.26
C SER A 20 -15.60 -6.69 5.85
N ASP A 21 -15.75 -5.78 6.81
CA ASP A 21 -16.29 -4.43 6.62
C ASP A 21 -15.20 -3.36 6.39
N GLY A 22 -13.93 -3.76 6.28
CA GLY A 22 -12.78 -2.85 6.14
C GLY A 22 -11.99 -3.05 4.86
N ILE A 23 -11.48 -1.94 4.34
CA ILE A 23 -10.48 -1.91 3.27
C ILE A 23 -9.09 -2.06 3.90
N THR A 24 -8.26 -2.88 3.29
CA THR A 24 -6.90 -3.19 3.75
C THR A 24 -5.90 -3.04 2.60
N ASN A 25 -4.60 -3.10 2.91
CA ASN A 25 -3.58 -3.18 1.86
C ASN A 25 -3.76 -4.43 0.95
N ALA A 26 -4.28 -5.54 1.49
CA ALA A 26 -4.63 -6.71 0.68
C ALA A 26 -5.78 -6.43 -0.30
N SER A 27 -6.71 -5.55 0.04
CA SER A 27 -7.77 -5.10 -0.87
C SER A 27 -7.20 -4.41 -2.11
N MET A 28 -6.11 -3.65 -1.95
CA MET A 28 -5.44 -2.92 -3.03
C MET A 28 -4.62 -3.82 -3.96
N LEU A 29 -4.36 -5.07 -3.60
CA LEU A 29 -3.71 -6.03 -4.49
C LEU A 29 -4.55 -6.38 -5.73
N CYS A 30 -5.81 -5.94 -5.78
CA CYS A 30 -6.61 -6.02 -7.01
C CYS A 30 -5.93 -5.33 -8.20
N PHE A 31 -5.20 -4.23 -7.97
CA PHE A 31 -4.42 -3.56 -9.01
C PHE A 31 -3.24 -4.41 -9.47
N TYR A 32 -2.47 -4.97 -8.53
CA TYR A 32 -1.34 -5.83 -8.85
C TYR A 32 -1.75 -7.11 -9.58
N ALA A 33 -2.91 -7.67 -9.23
CA ALA A 33 -3.47 -8.85 -9.89
C ALA A 33 -4.26 -8.52 -11.17
N ASN A 34 -4.42 -7.23 -11.50
CA ASN A 34 -5.23 -6.72 -12.60
C ASN A 34 -6.65 -7.32 -12.63
N VAL A 35 -7.33 -7.30 -11.49
CA VAL A 35 -8.69 -7.82 -11.35
C VAL A 35 -9.70 -6.70 -11.09
N GLY A 36 -10.96 -6.97 -11.48
CA GLY A 36 -12.04 -6.01 -11.41
C GLY A 36 -12.33 -5.37 -12.78
N ASN A 37 -13.58 -4.98 -12.98
CA ASN A 37 -13.96 -4.16 -14.14
C ASN A 37 -13.63 -2.68 -13.86
N ALA A 38 -13.79 -1.82 -14.88
CA ALA A 38 -13.43 -0.40 -14.80
C ALA A 38 -14.13 0.35 -13.65
N GLU A 39 -15.41 0.04 -13.38
CA GLU A 39 -16.16 0.64 -12.28
C GLU A 39 -15.59 0.21 -10.91
N GLN A 40 -15.24 -1.06 -10.77
CA GLN A 40 -14.65 -1.60 -9.54
C GLN A 40 -13.25 -1.02 -9.29
N GLN A 41 -12.43 -0.92 -10.35
CA GLN A 41 -11.11 -0.31 -10.25
C GLN A 41 -11.20 1.17 -9.86
N GLU A 42 -12.16 1.91 -10.41
CA GLU A 42 -12.37 3.32 -10.04
C GLU A 42 -12.83 3.49 -8.58
N LYS A 43 -13.70 2.63 -8.08
CA LYS A 43 -14.06 2.60 -6.66
C LYS A 43 -12.87 2.28 -5.76
N MET A 44 -12.04 1.31 -6.15
CA MET A 44 -10.81 0.98 -5.42
C MET A 44 -9.79 2.13 -5.46
N ARG A 45 -9.67 2.84 -6.59
CA ARG A 45 -8.87 4.05 -6.72
C ARG A 45 -9.33 5.12 -5.72
N ALA A 46 -10.64 5.37 -5.65
CA ALA A 46 -11.21 6.34 -4.71
C ALA A 46 -10.94 5.96 -3.24
N HIS A 47 -11.04 4.67 -2.89
CA HIS A 47 -10.63 4.19 -1.56
C HIS A 47 -9.15 4.42 -1.29
N CYS A 48 -8.29 4.14 -2.29
CA CYS A 48 -6.85 4.36 -2.17
C CYS A 48 -6.53 5.82 -1.87
N GLU A 49 -7.10 6.74 -2.64
CA GLU A 49 -6.92 8.19 -2.49
C GLU A 49 -7.37 8.67 -1.10
N ARG A 50 -8.60 8.33 -0.70
CA ARG A 50 -9.15 8.68 0.62
C ARG A 50 -8.27 8.19 1.78
N ILE A 51 -7.78 6.96 1.72
CA ILE A 51 -6.94 6.36 2.75
C ILE A 51 -5.58 7.06 2.80
N LEU A 52 -4.97 7.32 1.64
CA LEU A 52 -3.70 8.04 1.57
C LEU A 52 -3.79 9.46 2.12
N ASP A 53 -4.94 10.13 1.98
CA ASP A 53 -5.14 11.48 2.54
C ASP A 53 -5.17 11.50 4.08
N LYS A 54 -5.36 10.35 4.71
CA LYS A 54 -5.31 10.21 6.18
C LYS A 54 -3.93 9.79 6.69
N CYS A 55 -3.00 9.45 5.80
CA CYS A 55 -1.67 8.99 6.13
C CYS A 55 -0.61 9.95 5.59
N LYS A 56 0.45 10.14 6.36
CA LYS A 56 1.60 10.93 5.91
C LYS A 56 2.57 10.10 5.09
N TYR A 57 2.61 8.79 5.32
CA TYR A 57 3.59 7.89 4.71
C TYR A 57 2.90 6.64 4.17
N GLY A 58 2.81 6.52 2.85
CA GLY A 58 2.38 5.32 2.16
C GLY A 58 0.98 4.79 2.50
N PHE A 59 0.66 3.61 1.98
CA PHE A 59 -0.62 2.96 2.20
C PHE A 59 -0.56 2.04 3.43
N PRO A 60 -1.41 2.26 4.44
CA PRO A 60 -1.42 1.49 5.68
C PRO A 60 -2.01 0.09 5.48
N SER A 61 -1.75 -0.83 6.40
CA SER A 61 -2.31 -2.18 6.35
C SER A 61 -3.81 -2.25 6.62
N TRP A 62 -4.38 -1.19 7.20
CA TRP A 62 -5.81 -1.07 7.50
C TRP A 62 -6.28 0.36 7.30
N ASP A 63 -7.54 0.54 6.88
CA ASP A 63 -8.18 1.84 6.70
C ASP A 63 -8.14 2.67 8.00
N PRO A 64 -7.55 3.88 8.00
CA PRO A 64 -7.44 4.72 9.20
C PRO A 64 -8.78 5.18 9.79
N GLU A 65 -9.84 5.19 9.00
CA GLU A 65 -11.18 5.55 9.47
C GLU A 65 -11.95 4.37 10.06
N HIS A 66 -11.42 3.15 9.94
CA HIS A 66 -12.05 1.97 10.51
C HIS A 66 -11.76 1.85 12.01
N LYS A 67 -12.78 1.46 12.80
CA LYS A 67 -12.70 1.28 14.27
C LYS A 67 -11.60 0.33 14.75
N SER A 68 -11.14 -0.56 13.89
CA SER A 68 -10.07 -1.52 14.21
C SER A 68 -8.68 -1.02 13.85
N PHE A 69 -8.55 0.19 13.30
CA PHE A 69 -7.25 0.75 12.99
C PHE A 69 -6.42 0.98 14.25
N ASP A 70 -5.15 0.59 14.18
CA ASP A 70 -4.17 0.82 15.22
C ASP A 70 -2.80 1.00 14.54
N LYS A 71 -2.31 2.23 14.50
CA LYS A 71 -1.14 2.65 13.72
C LYS A 71 0.17 1.94 14.05
N ILE A 72 0.22 1.23 15.19
CA ILE A 72 1.42 0.48 15.61
C ILE A 72 1.21 -1.04 15.65
N ARG A 73 0.00 -1.53 15.40
CA ARG A 73 -0.33 -2.94 15.56
C ARG A 73 -0.21 -3.73 14.26
N TYR A 74 0.96 -4.25 14.00
CA TYR A 74 1.34 -5.23 12.97
C TYR A 74 0.56 -5.11 11.63
N TRP A 75 -0.51 -5.89 11.42
CA TRP A 75 -1.37 -5.83 10.21
C TRP A 75 -2.66 -5.02 10.39
N ARG A 76 -2.76 -4.15 11.40
CA ARG A 76 -3.96 -3.33 11.65
C ARG A 76 -3.73 -1.83 11.54
N GLY A 77 -2.67 -1.41 10.88
CA GLY A 77 -2.35 0.00 10.69
C GLY A 77 -1.01 0.24 10.01
N PRO A 78 0.09 -0.37 10.45
CA PRO A 78 1.41 -0.08 9.92
C PRO A 78 1.55 -0.24 8.40
N VAL A 79 2.51 0.50 7.85
CA VAL A 79 2.97 0.39 6.47
C VAL A 79 4.01 -0.72 6.35
N TRP A 80 3.85 -1.56 5.33
CA TRP A 80 4.78 -2.61 4.94
C TRP A 80 5.31 -2.32 3.54
N LEU A 81 6.63 -2.24 3.38
CA LEU A 81 7.23 -1.89 2.10
C LEU A 81 6.82 -2.81 0.96
N VAL A 82 6.83 -4.13 1.21
CA VAL A 82 6.45 -5.12 0.19
C VAL A 82 5.03 -4.90 -0.34
N MET A 83 4.10 -4.57 0.56
CA MET A 83 2.71 -4.30 0.17
C MET A 83 2.60 -3.01 -0.64
N ASN A 84 3.26 -1.95 -0.20
CA ASN A 84 3.27 -0.67 -0.91
C ASN A 84 3.94 -0.78 -2.28
N TYR A 85 5.01 -1.54 -2.41
CA TYR A 85 5.64 -1.84 -3.70
C TYR A 85 4.66 -2.54 -4.66
N MET A 86 4.01 -3.61 -4.22
CA MET A 86 3.04 -4.34 -5.05
C MET A 86 1.86 -3.45 -5.45
N ILE A 87 1.32 -2.66 -4.51
CA ILE A 87 0.23 -1.73 -4.78
C ILE A 87 0.67 -0.67 -5.80
N GLY A 88 1.84 -0.06 -5.59
CA GLY A 88 2.40 0.94 -6.50
C GLY A 88 2.62 0.40 -7.91
N LYS A 89 3.19 -0.80 -8.05
CA LYS A 89 3.37 -1.47 -9.35
C LYS A 89 2.02 -1.71 -10.05
N GLY A 90 1.03 -2.23 -9.33
CA GLY A 90 -0.29 -2.48 -9.89
C GLY A 90 -1.02 -1.20 -10.29
N LEU A 91 -0.88 -0.12 -9.52
CA LEU A 91 -1.44 1.19 -9.87
C LEU A 91 -0.82 1.76 -11.14
N LEU A 92 0.50 1.61 -11.36
CA LEU A 92 1.17 1.99 -12.61
C LEU A 92 0.61 1.22 -13.80
N GLU A 93 0.47 -0.09 -13.69
CA GLU A 93 -0.08 -0.95 -14.75
C GLU A 93 -1.54 -0.62 -15.09
N CYS A 94 -2.29 -0.11 -14.11
CA CYS A 94 -3.67 0.37 -14.30
C CYS A 94 -3.77 1.85 -14.73
N GLY A 95 -2.65 2.57 -14.92
CA GLY A 95 -2.63 3.98 -15.36
C GLY A 95 -2.94 5.00 -14.25
N PHE A 96 -2.82 4.61 -12.98
CA PHE A 96 -3.01 5.51 -11.83
C PHE A 96 -1.69 6.07 -11.31
N ASP A 97 -0.88 6.64 -12.20
CA ASP A 97 0.52 7.03 -12.00
C ASP A 97 0.73 7.92 -10.77
N LYS A 98 -0.14 8.92 -10.55
CA LYS A 98 -0.01 9.86 -9.43
C LYS A 98 -0.09 9.16 -8.07
N LEU A 99 -1.00 8.21 -7.91
CA LEU A 99 -1.15 7.44 -6.68
C LEU A 99 0.02 6.48 -6.48
N ALA A 100 0.45 5.85 -7.57
CA ALA A 100 1.60 4.94 -7.58
C ALA A 100 2.88 5.66 -7.13
N HIS A 101 3.21 6.78 -7.75
CA HIS A 101 4.38 7.59 -7.40
C HIS A 101 4.31 8.11 -5.96
N ARG A 102 3.13 8.55 -5.50
CA ARG A 102 2.94 8.95 -4.10
C ARG A 102 3.28 7.81 -3.16
N ILE A 103 2.69 6.63 -3.33
CA ILE A 103 2.95 5.47 -2.47
C ILE A 103 4.43 5.09 -2.47
N MET A 104 5.05 5.03 -3.64
CA MET A 104 6.46 4.63 -3.76
C MET A 104 7.39 5.65 -3.10
N ASN A 105 7.17 6.95 -3.33
CA ASN A 105 7.98 8.01 -2.72
C ASN A 105 7.82 8.05 -1.20
N ASP A 106 6.58 8.02 -0.71
CA ASP A 106 6.30 7.99 0.73
C ASP A 106 6.98 6.78 1.40
N THR A 107 6.98 5.63 0.71
CA THR A 107 7.59 4.39 1.20
C THR A 107 9.10 4.49 1.26
N LYS A 108 9.76 5.08 0.25
CA LYS A 108 11.21 5.34 0.27
C LYS A 108 11.58 6.30 1.39
N MET A 109 10.81 7.38 1.57
CA MET A 109 11.01 8.34 2.65
C MET A 109 10.99 7.70 4.05
N LEU A 110 10.22 6.63 4.27
CA LEU A 110 10.22 5.90 5.54
C LEU A 110 11.59 5.27 5.82
N VAL A 111 12.20 4.64 4.83
CA VAL A 111 13.52 4.02 4.96
C VAL A 111 14.61 5.07 5.14
N ASP A 112 14.57 6.15 4.37
CA ASP A 112 15.53 7.25 4.48
C ASP A 112 15.48 7.89 5.86
N LYS A 113 14.29 8.00 6.46
CA LYS A 113 14.07 8.59 7.78
C LYS A 113 14.43 7.66 8.93
N ALA A 114 14.09 6.38 8.83
CA ALA A 114 14.03 5.47 9.98
C ALA A 114 14.81 4.15 9.82
N GLY A 115 15.46 3.96 8.66
CA GLY A 115 16.26 2.76 8.37
C GLY A 115 15.43 1.55 7.94
N MET A 116 16.05 0.38 7.93
CA MET A 116 15.47 -0.87 7.41
C MET A 116 14.65 -1.58 8.50
N ALA A 117 13.54 -0.99 8.93
CA ALA A 117 12.65 -1.62 9.90
C ALA A 117 11.67 -2.61 9.22
N GLU A 118 11.06 -3.49 9.98
CA GLU A 118 10.11 -4.48 9.49
C GLU A 118 8.83 -3.83 8.94
N TYR A 119 8.28 -2.85 9.66
CA TYR A 119 7.12 -2.04 9.27
C TYR A 119 7.20 -0.66 9.93
N PHE A 120 6.28 0.25 9.58
CA PHE A 120 6.37 1.66 9.99
C PHE A 120 5.00 2.22 10.38
N ASP A 121 4.99 3.17 11.31
CA ASP A 121 3.81 3.98 11.63
C ASP A 121 3.45 4.85 10.42
N PRO A 122 2.21 4.77 9.86
CA PRO A 122 1.80 5.54 8.69
C PRO A 122 1.66 7.05 8.92
N ILE A 123 1.59 7.47 10.17
CA ILE A 123 1.36 8.87 10.56
C ILE A 123 2.69 9.56 10.91
N GLU A 124 3.48 8.94 11.77
CA GLU A 124 4.72 9.54 12.28
C GLU A 124 5.98 9.03 11.57
N GLY A 125 5.86 7.91 10.85
CA GLY A 125 6.98 7.27 10.16
C GLY A 125 7.99 6.66 11.11
N SER A 126 7.57 6.32 12.34
CA SER A 126 8.43 5.64 13.30
C SER A 126 8.68 4.19 12.89
N PRO A 127 9.93 3.68 13.07
CA PRO A 127 10.25 2.28 12.78
C PRO A 127 9.61 1.37 13.83
N LEU A 128 9.09 0.23 13.38
CA LEU A 128 8.42 -0.75 14.22
C LEU A 128 8.90 -2.17 13.85
N GLY A 129 8.74 -3.11 14.77
CA GLY A 129 9.20 -4.49 14.59
C GLY A 129 10.72 -4.63 14.61
N GLY A 130 11.24 -5.62 13.88
CA GLY A 130 12.68 -5.90 13.77
C GLY A 130 13.42 -4.84 12.98
N GLN A 131 14.70 -4.60 13.34
CA GLN A 131 15.61 -3.74 12.59
C GLN A 131 16.47 -4.58 11.62
N ASN A 132 17.06 -3.92 10.61
CA ASN A 132 17.84 -4.58 9.56
C ASN A 132 17.04 -5.65 8.81
N PHE A 133 15.79 -5.35 8.50
CA PHE A 133 14.83 -6.29 7.94
C PHE A 133 15.06 -6.49 6.43
N SER A 134 15.35 -7.72 6.02
CA SER A 134 15.77 -8.03 4.65
C SER A 134 14.72 -7.74 3.58
N TRP A 135 13.43 -7.91 3.86
CA TRP A 135 12.36 -7.57 2.91
C TRP A 135 12.35 -6.07 2.61
N THR A 136 12.47 -5.25 3.65
CA THR A 136 12.55 -3.79 3.51
C THR A 136 13.76 -3.40 2.68
N ALA A 137 14.93 -4.00 2.96
CA ALA A 137 16.14 -3.72 2.21
C ALA A 137 16.02 -4.12 0.73
N ALA A 138 15.49 -5.30 0.44
CA ALA A 138 15.31 -5.78 -0.93
C ALA A 138 14.35 -4.88 -1.73
N ILE A 139 13.20 -4.52 -1.15
CA ILE A 139 12.22 -3.65 -1.80
C ILE A 139 12.76 -2.24 -1.99
N TYR A 140 13.48 -1.69 -1.01
CA TYR A 140 14.10 -0.37 -1.14
C TYR A 140 15.13 -0.33 -2.28
N LEU A 141 15.96 -1.36 -2.42
CA LEU A 141 16.93 -1.47 -3.51
C LEU A 141 16.21 -1.56 -4.88
N GLU A 142 15.17 -2.36 -4.98
CA GLU A 142 14.38 -2.50 -6.21
C GLU A 142 13.74 -1.17 -6.62
N MET A 143 13.11 -0.46 -5.67
CA MET A 143 12.50 0.84 -5.94
C MET A 143 13.52 1.91 -6.32
N SER A 144 14.73 1.86 -5.75
CA SER A 144 15.82 2.82 -6.04
C SER A 144 16.51 2.54 -7.38
N SER A 145 16.58 1.28 -7.82
CA SER A 145 17.17 0.92 -9.10
C SER A 145 16.30 1.35 -10.29
N ALA A 146 14.98 1.39 -10.12
CA ALA A 146 14.06 1.85 -11.14
C ALA A 146 14.24 3.35 -11.46
N ASP A 147 14.51 4.18 -10.45
CA ASP A 147 14.75 5.63 -10.62
C ASP A 147 16.02 5.89 -11.46
N VAL A 148 17.07 5.09 -11.27
CA VAL A 148 18.33 5.23 -12.03
C VAL A 148 18.13 4.94 -13.53
N SER A 149 17.24 4.02 -13.88
CA SER A 149 16.95 3.69 -15.28
C SER A 149 16.18 4.81 -16.02
N GLU A 150 15.27 5.49 -15.35
CA GLU A 150 14.54 6.63 -15.93
C GLU A 150 15.44 7.86 -16.12
N ASP A 151 16.32 8.17 -15.17
CA ASP A 151 17.29 9.26 -15.29
C ASP A 151 18.32 9.02 -16.40
N THR A 152 18.64 7.78 -16.72
CA THR A 152 19.60 7.43 -17.77
C THR A 152 18.96 7.57 -19.17
N ILE A 153 17.68 7.25 -19.32
CA ILE A 153 16.93 7.38 -20.58
C ILE A 153 16.69 8.85 -20.93
N ASN A 154 16.46 9.70 -19.93
CA ASN A 154 16.20 11.13 -20.15
C ASN A 154 17.47 11.99 -20.37
N ARG A 155 18.68 11.40 -20.37
CA ARG A 155 19.97 12.08 -20.64
C ARG A 155 20.55 11.78 -22.01
N VAL A 156 19.86 11.04 -22.87
CA VAL A 156 20.21 10.74 -24.26
C VAL A 156 19.26 11.48 -25.21
#